data_0d6db1d201f39a4f45410ff5c26e5b2d
#
_entry.id   0d6db1d201f39a4f45410ff5c26e5b2d
#
_cell.length_a   1.000
_cell.length_b   1.000
_cell.length_c   1.000
_cell.angle_alpha   90.00
_cell.angle_beta   90.00
_cell.angle_gamma   90.00
#
_symmetry.space_group_name_H-M   'P 1'
#
loop_
_entity.id
_entity.type
_entity.pdbx_description
1 polymer ?
#
loop_
_entity_poly.entity_id
_entity_poly.type
_entity_poly.pdbx_seq_one_letter_code
_entity_poly.pdbx_strand_id
1 'polypeptide(L)'
;MKKEIIKTHAKGKNGQIDFDIDVTDNHINDIKVTKSFETPAIFNQVFTQLKQNILDKQTFDVDAISGASIMTKAITESGSKALRNSNITPRSNHQAIKYSKTILNTDVAVIGSGIAGLMAACRALSMGKKVIVLEKNGYLGGATILNGSNVVATGSKVAENVLGKEAKKDSKELLVRDITRESSGTNYLDLSKLLANNIGLAVDFISKFAGLTYQKSEIQTIEHSVDRQIEMPSESSYELIMKVAKAFQKKGGKILLDARVEELNKDNNGNLVSLVAEGKHKSIQVNFKSLILAAGGWGARDYKAKKTDIPYYGPMTSTGDYFDFAKNMNLVTRNLDWYKVYPHGIEVQPGIAKLTTYSTKAVSDMGAIFINQNGNRIVNESAPYTHFRDAINKQKNKTAYIIMDQRMWNKFYDVMLRYGFTAGEVQSFFNLDGKKSPVLVKGNLQTVAKKANINYSNLLNTLENYSKYVKAKRDSEFGRDPKFMHLYQGNTYYIIEQKLRFCTTLGGYETNKKMQLLDTKFNTVNNFYAAGEIIGGANGHDSMPSMMNSWAYASGFVAGTSAADNCNY
;
A
#
# COMPACT_ATOMS: atom_id res chain seq x y z
N MET A 1 41.36 9.66 -22.78
CA MET A 1 40.04 9.10 -22.36
C MET A 1 39.04 10.24 -22.39
N LYS A 2 38.07 10.17 -23.31
CA LYS A 2 37.03 11.20 -23.44
C LYS A 2 35.87 10.83 -22.51
N LYS A 3 35.74 11.54 -21.38
CA LYS A 3 34.63 11.39 -20.45
C LYS A 3 33.49 12.34 -20.82
N GLU A 4 32.28 11.84 -20.92
CA GLU A 4 31.08 12.60 -21.21
C GLU A 4 29.95 12.27 -20.23
N ILE A 5 29.16 13.29 -19.85
CA ILE A 5 27.92 13.12 -19.08
C ILE A 5 26.77 13.56 -19.97
N ILE A 6 25.94 12.60 -20.35
CA ILE A 6 24.78 12.82 -21.20
C ILE A 6 23.54 12.98 -20.33
N LYS A 7 22.96 14.17 -20.36
CA LYS A 7 21.71 14.45 -19.62
C LYS A 7 20.51 14.10 -20.49
N THR A 8 19.57 13.36 -19.93
CA THR A 8 18.35 12.98 -20.65
C THR A 8 17.16 12.86 -19.70
N HIS A 9 15.97 12.68 -20.26
CA HIS A 9 14.75 12.48 -19.50
C HIS A 9 13.86 11.44 -20.14
N ALA A 10 13.08 10.76 -19.32
CA ALA A 10 12.05 9.81 -19.70
C ALA A 10 10.69 10.23 -19.15
N LYS A 11 9.60 9.81 -19.80
CA LYS A 11 8.24 9.96 -19.26
C LYS A 11 7.79 8.64 -18.69
N GLY A 12 7.94 8.49 -17.38
CA GLY A 12 7.48 7.30 -16.65
C GLY A 12 5.96 7.26 -16.45
N LYS A 13 5.53 6.38 -15.56
CA LYS A 13 4.09 6.20 -15.23
C LYS A 13 3.52 7.42 -14.49
N ASN A 14 4.25 7.92 -13.49
CA ASN A 14 3.79 9.01 -12.62
C ASN A 14 4.33 10.38 -13.04
N GLY A 15 5.20 10.44 -14.05
CA GLY A 15 5.75 11.68 -14.57
C GLY A 15 7.16 11.57 -15.12
N GLN A 16 7.88 12.70 -15.09
CA GLN A 16 9.21 12.82 -15.65
C GLN A 16 10.27 12.15 -14.75
N ILE A 17 11.24 11.51 -15.39
CA ILE A 17 12.44 10.95 -14.78
C ILE A 17 13.64 11.58 -15.48
N ASP A 18 14.43 12.39 -14.77
CA ASP A 18 15.66 12.98 -15.30
C ASP A 18 16.86 12.13 -14.84
N PHE A 19 17.76 11.83 -15.76
CA PHE A 19 18.93 11.04 -15.43
C PHE A 19 20.14 11.39 -16.30
N ASP A 20 21.32 11.20 -15.72
CA ASP A 20 22.61 11.41 -16.33
C ASP A 20 23.24 10.05 -16.66
N ILE A 21 23.83 9.92 -17.85
CA ILE A 21 24.59 8.74 -18.28
C ILE A 21 26.06 9.14 -18.31
N ASP A 22 26.90 8.51 -17.47
CA ASP A 22 28.35 8.71 -17.46
C ASP A 22 29.01 7.72 -18.43
N VAL A 23 29.71 8.22 -19.43
CA VAL A 23 30.36 7.42 -20.47
C VAL A 23 31.82 7.83 -20.61
N THR A 24 32.72 6.84 -20.76
CA THR A 24 34.12 7.05 -21.09
C THR A 24 34.52 6.12 -22.23
N ASP A 25 35.03 6.68 -23.34
CA ASP A 25 35.49 5.91 -24.51
C ASP A 25 34.49 4.82 -24.97
N ASN A 26 33.20 5.21 -25.12
CA ASN A 26 32.08 4.34 -25.46
C ASN A 26 31.75 3.25 -24.40
N HIS A 27 32.19 3.40 -23.15
CA HIS A 27 31.83 2.52 -22.04
C HIS A 27 30.89 3.25 -21.09
N ILE A 28 29.74 2.67 -20.78
CA ILE A 28 28.77 3.20 -19.80
C ILE A 28 29.30 2.88 -18.40
N ASN A 29 29.77 3.90 -17.69
CA ASN A 29 30.31 3.74 -16.32
C ASN A 29 29.23 3.77 -15.26
N ASP A 30 28.25 4.66 -15.44
CA ASP A 30 27.19 4.87 -14.45
C ASP A 30 25.92 5.49 -15.06
N ILE A 31 24.80 5.31 -14.37
CA ILE A 31 23.54 5.98 -14.64
C ILE A 31 23.03 6.55 -13.32
N LYS A 32 22.85 7.87 -13.27
CA LYS A 32 22.42 8.57 -12.06
C LYS A 32 21.11 9.30 -12.30
N VAL A 33 20.07 8.94 -11.54
CA VAL A 33 18.81 9.69 -11.55
C VAL A 33 18.99 10.98 -10.75
N THR A 34 18.63 12.09 -11.36
CA THR A 34 18.69 13.43 -10.76
C THR A 34 17.33 13.90 -10.29
N LYS A 35 16.23 13.38 -10.90
CA LYS A 35 14.85 13.68 -10.52
C LYS A 35 13.93 12.55 -10.94
N SER A 36 12.95 12.21 -10.09
CA SER A 36 11.91 11.22 -10.43
C SER A 36 10.59 11.57 -9.76
N PHE A 37 9.49 11.37 -10.50
CA PHE A 37 8.12 11.43 -9.96
C PHE A 37 7.52 10.05 -9.70
N GLU A 38 8.29 8.99 -9.92
CA GLU A 38 7.85 7.63 -9.66
C GLU A 38 7.74 7.35 -8.15
N THR A 39 6.92 6.36 -7.80
CA THR A 39 6.77 5.91 -6.41
C THR A 39 8.12 5.43 -5.85
N PRO A 40 8.73 6.11 -4.87
CA PRO A 40 10.11 5.83 -4.46
C PRO A 40 10.38 4.38 -4.07
N ALA A 41 9.44 3.75 -3.36
CA ALA A 41 9.56 2.37 -2.89
C ALA A 41 9.67 1.34 -4.03
N ILE A 42 8.99 1.58 -5.16
CA ILE A 42 9.08 0.75 -6.36
C ILE A 42 10.29 1.18 -7.19
N PHE A 43 10.43 2.49 -7.40
CA PHE A 43 11.48 3.06 -8.22
C PHE A 43 12.87 2.61 -7.79
N ASN A 44 13.19 2.70 -6.51
CA ASN A 44 14.52 2.38 -6.00
C ASN A 44 14.91 0.91 -6.24
N GLN A 45 13.98 -0.03 -6.06
CA GLN A 45 14.25 -1.45 -6.31
C GLN A 45 14.44 -1.73 -7.81
N VAL A 46 13.53 -1.21 -8.62
CA VAL A 46 13.49 -1.43 -10.06
C VAL A 46 14.66 -0.75 -10.76
N PHE A 47 14.97 0.50 -10.39
CA PHE A 47 16.07 1.24 -11.01
C PHE A 47 17.43 0.61 -10.69
N THR A 48 17.63 0.12 -9.46
CA THR A 48 18.86 -0.59 -9.10
C THR A 48 19.10 -1.80 -10.00
N GLN A 49 18.08 -2.63 -10.25
CA GLN A 49 18.18 -3.77 -11.14
C GLN A 49 18.36 -3.36 -12.60
N LEU A 50 17.59 -2.37 -13.07
CA LEU A 50 17.68 -1.87 -14.45
C LEU A 50 19.07 -1.32 -14.74
N LYS A 51 19.60 -0.50 -13.83
CA LYS A 51 20.95 0.06 -13.92
C LYS A 51 22.00 -1.05 -14.02
N GLN A 52 21.94 -2.05 -13.13
CA GLN A 52 22.86 -3.17 -13.17
C GLN A 52 22.80 -3.92 -14.51
N ASN A 53 21.60 -4.22 -15.00
CA ASN A 53 21.42 -4.89 -16.30
C ASN A 53 22.00 -4.08 -17.47
N ILE A 54 21.87 -2.75 -17.45
CA ILE A 54 22.44 -1.87 -18.49
C ILE A 54 23.97 -1.84 -18.39
N LEU A 55 24.52 -1.73 -17.19
CA LEU A 55 25.98 -1.71 -17.00
C LEU A 55 26.63 -3.05 -17.38
N ASP A 56 26.02 -4.18 -16.99
CA ASP A 56 26.53 -5.51 -17.33
C ASP A 56 26.51 -5.79 -18.83
N LYS A 57 25.43 -5.36 -19.51
CA LYS A 57 25.25 -5.57 -20.94
C LYS A 57 25.82 -4.45 -21.81
N GLN A 58 26.20 -3.33 -21.20
CA GLN A 58 26.68 -2.13 -21.90
C GLN A 58 25.71 -1.64 -22.98
N THR A 59 24.41 -1.71 -22.70
CA THR A 59 23.33 -1.27 -23.62
C THR A 59 22.07 -0.95 -22.86
N PHE A 60 21.27 -0.03 -23.37
CA PHE A 60 19.92 0.22 -22.92
C PHE A 60 18.89 -0.77 -23.52
N ASP A 61 19.30 -1.63 -24.46
CA ASP A 61 18.45 -2.71 -24.96
C ASP A 61 18.45 -3.87 -23.95
N VAL A 62 17.74 -3.66 -22.88
CA VAL A 62 17.56 -4.61 -21.77
C VAL A 62 16.09 -4.85 -21.49
N ASP A 63 15.81 -5.98 -20.90
CA ASP A 63 14.46 -6.37 -20.56
C ASP A 63 13.79 -5.45 -19.55
N ALA A 64 12.51 -5.16 -19.80
CA ALA A 64 11.69 -4.47 -18.82
C ALA A 64 11.48 -5.34 -17.57
N ILE A 65 11.48 -4.71 -16.41
CA ILE A 65 11.29 -5.37 -15.11
C ILE A 65 9.79 -5.62 -14.87
N SER A 66 9.46 -6.86 -14.50
CA SER A 66 8.09 -7.29 -14.22
C SER A 66 7.41 -6.40 -13.17
N GLY A 67 6.19 -5.96 -13.44
CA GLY A 67 5.44 -5.05 -12.58
C GLY A 67 5.78 -3.56 -12.72
N ALA A 68 6.86 -3.19 -13.45
CA ALA A 68 7.31 -1.81 -13.66
C ALA A 68 7.66 -1.50 -15.13
N SER A 69 7.03 -2.17 -16.08
CA SER A 69 7.37 -2.15 -17.52
C SER A 69 7.27 -0.76 -18.16
N ILE A 70 6.32 0.09 -17.75
CA ILE A 70 6.15 1.45 -18.31
C ILE A 70 7.39 2.29 -18.00
N MET A 71 7.78 2.35 -16.74
CA MET A 71 8.94 3.12 -16.28
C MET A 71 10.24 2.59 -16.88
N THR A 72 10.45 1.27 -16.86
CA THR A 72 11.68 0.66 -17.38
C THR A 72 11.84 0.88 -18.88
N LYS A 73 10.76 0.68 -19.68
CA LYS A 73 10.77 1.00 -21.12
C LYS A 73 11.06 2.47 -21.37
N ALA A 74 10.44 3.39 -20.63
CA ALA A 74 10.68 4.81 -20.80
C ALA A 74 12.16 5.18 -20.58
N ILE A 75 12.82 4.63 -19.55
CA ILE A 75 14.24 4.85 -19.29
C ILE A 75 15.12 4.24 -20.39
N THR A 76 14.83 2.99 -20.80
CA THR A 76 15.65 2.30 -21.81
C THR A 76 15.54 2.96 -23.19
N GLU A 77 14.34 3.34 -23.62
CA GLU A 77 14.13 4.05 -24.89
C GLU A 77 14.80 5.42 -24.90
N SER A 78 14.64 6.19 -23.80
CA SER A 78 15.25 7.51 -23.69
C SER A 78 16.77 7.46 -23.61
N GLY A 79 17.33 6.51 -22.86
CA GLY A 79 18.78 6.29 -22.78
C GLY A 79 19.39 5.86 -24.10
N SER A 80 18.77 4.91 -24.82
CA SER A 80 19.18 4.52 -26.17
C SER A 80 19.17 5.67 -27.15
N LYS A 81 18.13 6.53 -27.09
CA LYS A 81 18.03 7.72 -27.94
C LYS A 81 19.13 8.73 -27.60
N ALA A 82 19.39 8.96 -26.31
CA ALA A 82 20.41 9.89 -25.85
C ALA A 82 21.81 9.48 -26.31
N LEU A 83 22.18 8.20 -26.21
CA LEU A 83 23.44 7.67 -26.71
C LEU A 83 23.58 7.87 -28.24
N ARG A 84 22.55 7.52 -29.00
CA ARG A 84 22.54 7.72 -30.46
C ARG A 84 22.74 9.19 -30.84
N ASN A 85 22.04 10.12 -30.19
CA ASN A 85 22.14 11.54 -30.44
C ASN A 85 23.54 12.12 -30.12
N SER A 86 24.28 11.46 -29.22
CA SER A 86 25.65 11.82 -28.84
C SER A 86 26.69 11.05 -29.65
N ASN A 87 26.31 10.28 -30.67
CA ASN A 87 27.18 9.42 -31.49
C ASN A 87 28.03 8.44 -30.67
N ILE A 88 27.45 7.96 -29.55
CA ILE A 88 28.08 6.98 -28.67
C ILE A 88 27.50 5.60 -28.96
N THR A 89 28.37 4.64 -29.28
CA THR A 89 28.01 3.26 -29.52
C THR A 89 28.76 2.36 -28.56
N PRO A 90 28.19 2.04 -27.38
CA PRO A 90 28.82 1.15 -26.44
C PRO A 90 29.03 -0.24 -27.05
N ARG A 91 30.11 -0.91 -26.65
CA ARG A 91 30.34 -2.32 -27.03
C ARG A 91 29.40 -3.20 -26.20
N SER A 92 28.26 -3.54 -26.79
CA SER A 92 27.27 -4.37 -26.11
C SER A 92 27.76 -5.80 -25.88
N ASN A 93 27.55 -6.29 -24.66
CA ASN A 93 27.79 -7.67 -24.26
C ASN A 93 26.52 -8.49 -24.47
N HIS A 94 26.04 -8.62 -25.71
CA HIS A 94 24.85 -9.41 -26.01
C HIS A 94 25.13 -10.91 -25.84
N GLN A 95 24.77 -11.49 -24.70
CA GLN A 95 24.55 -12.92 -24.60
C GLN A 95 23.06 -13.20 -24.77
N ALA A 96 22.68 -14.06 -25.70
CA ALA A 96 21.31 -14.53 -25.84
C ALA A 96 20.87 -15.23 -24.53
N ILE A 97 19.86 -14.68 -23.86
CA ILE A 97 19.32 -15.28 -22.64
C ILE A 97 18.58 -16.55 -23.05
N LYS A 98 19.12 -17.72 -22.71
CA LYS A 98 18.46 -19.00 -22.93
C LYS A 98 17.33 -19.19 -21.91
N TYR A 99 16.17 -19.64 -22.39
CA TYR A 99 15.10 -20.08 -21.52
C TYR A 99 15.57 -21.25 -20.64
N SER A 100 15.35 -21.15 -19.34
CA SER A 100 15.77 -22.16 -18.37
C SER A 100 14.59 -22.83 -17.69
N LYS A 101 14.67 -24.15 -17.48
CA LYS A 101 13.75 -24.90 -16.62
C LYS A 101 14.48 -25.34 -15.37
N THR A 102 13.90 -25.09 -14.20
CA THR A 102 14.51 -25.41 -12.92
C THR A 102 13.49 -26.10 -12.01
N ILE A 103 13.93 -27.16 -11.33
CA ILE A 103 13.13 -27.83 -10.29
C ILE A 103 13.77 -27.55 -8.93
N LEU A 104 12.97 -27.09 -8.00
CA LEU A 104 13.39 -26.77 -6.63
C LEU A 104 12.54 -27.57 -5.63
N ASN A 105 13.12 -27.91 -4.49
CA ASN A 105 12.43 -28.59 -3.41
C ASN A 105 12.50 -27.75 -2.13
N THR A 106 11.39 -27.68 -1.40
CA THR A 106 11.28 -26.95 -0.14
C THR A 106 10.29 -27.65 0.80
N ASP A 107 10.31 -27.31 2.08
CA ASP A 107 9.24 -27.76 2.99
C ASP A 107 8.01 -26.88 2.83
N VAL A 108 8.20 -25.56 2.80
CA VAL A 108 7.10 -24.58 2.68
C VAL A 108 7.35 -23.68 1.47
N ALA A 109 6.39 -23.64 0.55
CA ALA A 109 6.33 -22.64 -0.51
C ALA A 109 5.36 -21.51 -0.12
N VAL A 110 5.73 -20.26 -0.43
CA VAL A 110 4.90 -19.08 -0.13
C VAL A 110 4.72 -18.27 -1.41
N ILE A 111 3.48 -17.97 -1.78
CA ILE A 111 3.16 -17.15 -2.95
C ILE A 111 2.85 -15.71 -2.49
N GLY A 112 3.73 -14.78 -2.87
CA GLY A 112 3.63 -13.36 -2.56
C GLY A 112 4.63 -12.89 -1.50
N SER A 113 5.25 -11.73 -1.78
CA SER A 113 6.30 -11.12 -0.95
C SER A 113 5.84 -9.88 -0.17
N GLY A 114 4.52 -9.67 -0.04
CA GLY A 114 3.95 -8.71 0.90
C GLY A 114 4.23 -9.11 2.35
N ILE A 115 3.91 -8.24 3.32
CA ILE A 115 4.23 -8.53 4.73
C ILE A 115 3.57 -9.82 5.24
N ALA A 116 2.39 -10.20 4.76
CA ALA A 116 1.75 -11.46 5.14
C ALA A 116 2.59 -12.67 4.73
N GLY A 117 3.06 -12.70 3.47
CA GLY A 117 3.89 -13.78 2.95
C GLY A 117 5.27 -13.82 3.60
N LEU A 118 5.92 -12.67 3.76
CA LEU A 118 7.23 -12.60 4.44
C LEU A 118 7.13 -12.99 5.93
N MET A 119 6.06 -12.58 6.63
CA MET A 119 5.81 -13.00 8.00
C MET A 119 5.67 -14.53 8.10
N ALA A 120 4.85 -15.12 7.23
CA ALA A 120 4.65 -16.57 7.19
C ALA A 120 5.96 -17.30 6.86
N ALA A 121 6.71 -16.81 5.88
CA ALA A 121 8.00 -17.35 5.49
C ALA A 121 9.04 -17.29 6.63
N CYS A 122 9.17 -16.12 7.28
CA CYS A 122 10.07 -15.95 8.43
C CYS A 122 9.68 -16.87 9.59
N ARG A 123 8.38 -17.02 9.85
CA ARG A 123 7.89 -17.89 10.91
C ARG A 123 8.20 -19.36 10.63
N ALA A 124 7.90 -19.87 9.44
CA ALA A 124 8.21 -21.25 9.06
C ALA A 124 9.73 -21.51 9.07
N LEU A 125 10.53 -20.56 8.57
CA LEU A 125 12.00 -20.65 8.61
C LEU A 125 12.52 -20.71 10.06
N SER A 126 11.96 -19.92 10.96
CA SER A 126 12.35 -19.93 12.38
C SER A 126 12.02 -21.25 13.10
N MET A 127 11.12 -22.05 12.52
CA MET A 127 10.77 -23.40 12.99
C MET A 127 11.59 -24.50 12.28
N GLY A 128 12.70 -24.12 11.63
CA GLY A 128 13.65 -25.05 11.02
C GLY A 128 13.26 -25.58 9.63
N LYS A 129 12.22 -24.99 8.99
CA LYS A 129 11.80 -25.44 7.66
C LYS A 129 12.59 -24.75 6.54
N LYS A 130 12.82 -25.46 5.44
CA LYS A 130 13.27 -24.85 4.18
C LYS A 130 12.11 -24.08 3.57
N VAL A 131 12.33 -22.82 3.20
CA VAL A 131 11.26 -21.95 2.72
C VAL A 131 11.66 -21.22 1.44
N ILE A 132 10.76 -21.25 0.45
CA ILE A 132 10.90 -20.48 -0.81
C ILE A 132 9.69 -19.54 -0.92
N VAL A 133 9.96 -18.25 -1.14
CA VAL A 133 8.97 -17.22 -1.47
C VAL A 133 9.02 -16.96 -2.96
N LEU A 134 7.85 -16.98 -3.64
CA LEU A 134 7.71 -16.64 -5.04
C LEU A 134 6.98 -15.29 -5.16
N GLU A 135 7.57 -14.38 -5.92
CA GLU A 135 7.02 -13.05 -6.21
C GLU A 135 6.94 -12.85 -7.73
N LYS A 136 5.75 -12.52 -8.24
CA LYS A 136 5.52 -12.31 -9.67
C LYS A 136 6.21 -11.07 -10.25
N ASN A 137 6.38 -10.05 -9.41
CA ASN A 137 7.06 -8.81 -9.81
C ASN A 137 8.59 -8.98 -9.73
N GLY A 138 9.30 -8.09 -10.41
CA GLY A 138 10.75 -7.96 -10.26
C GLY A 138 11.16 -7.20 -8.98
N TYR A 139 10.23 -6.91 -8.08
CA TYR A 139 10.47 -6.20 -6.82
C TYR A 139 9.57 -6.75 -5.70
N LEU A 140 9.97 -6.51 -4.46
CA LEU A 140 9.31 -7.03 -3.26
C LEU A 140 8.24 -6.09 -2.72
N GLY A 141 7.29 -6.64 -1.97
CA GLY A 141 6.49 -5.93 -0.98
C GLY A 141 5.02 -5.74 -1.31
N GLY A 142 4.59 -6.03 -2.54
CA GLY A 142 3.16 -5.96 -2.92
C GLY A 142 2.51 -4.62 -2.55
N ALA A 143 1.31 -4.67 -1.96
CA ALA A 143 0.60 -3.48 -1.48
C ALA A 143 1.24 -2.87 -0.23
N THR A 144 2.00 -3.63 0.55
CA THR A 144 2.59 -3.18 1.82
C THR A 144 3.50 -1.98 1.62
N ILE A 145 4.35 -1.96 0.58
CA ILE A 145 5.30 -0.87 0.35
C ILE A 145 4.67 0.47 -0.05
N LEU A 146 3.36 0.50 -0.29
CA LEU A 146 2.61 1.71 -0.65
C LEU A 146 1.95 2.38 0.55
N ASN A 147 2.08 1.83 1.75
CA ASN A 147 1.48 2.39 2.96
C ASN A 147 2.54 2.87 3.96
N GLY A 148 2.10 3.56 5.01
CA GLY A 148 2.90 3.78 6.20
C GLY A 148 3.12 2.45 6.94
N SER A 149 4.14 2.38 7.77
CA SER A 149 4.49 1.16 8.50
C SER A 149 3.60 0.89 9.73
N ASN A 150 2.53 1.65 9.90
CA ASN A 150 1.64 1.58 11.06
C ASN A 150 1.03 0.19 11.25
N VAL A 151 1.08 -0.29 12.46
CA VAL A 151 0.48 -1.55 12.89
C VAL A 151 -0.14 -1.39 14.28
N VAL A 152 -1.28 -2.03 14.50
CA VAL A 152 -1.83 -2.22 15.84
C VAL A 152 -0.99 -3.30 16.53
N ALA A 153 -0.64 -3.09 17.79
CA ALA A 153 0.28 -4.00 18.49
C ALA A 153 -0.24 -4.42 19.87
N THR A 154 -1.55 -4.64 19.98
CA THR A 154 -2.22 -5.09 21.19
C THR A 154 -1.56 -6.35 21.76
N GLY A 155 -1.13 -6.28 23.02
CA GLY A 155 -0.48 -7.39 23.73
C GLY A 155 0.96 -7.69 23.31
N SER A 156 1.63 -6.76 22.60
CA SER A 156 3.04 -6.85 22.22
C SER A 156 3.94 -6.24 23.31
N LYS A 157 5.04 -6.93 23.65
CA LYS A 157 6.08 -6.39 24.53
C LYS A 157 6.79 -5.18 23.91
N VAL A 158 6.94 -5.17 22.57
CA VAL A 158 7.46 -4.01 21.86
C VAL A 158 6.55 -2.81 22.04
N ALA A 159 5.22 -2.99 21.94
CA ALA A 159 4.26 -1.93 22.16
C ALA A 159 4.23 -1.46 23.63
N GLU A 160 4.38 -2.36 24.60
CA GLU A 160 4.50 -1.97 26.01
C GLU A 160 5.68 -1.01 26.25
N ASN A 161 6.82 -1.28 25.62
CA ASN A 161 8.01 -0.42 25.70
C ASN A 161 7.81 0.92 25.00
N VAL A 162 7.11 0.96 23.88
CA VAL A 162 6.92 2.15 23.04
C VAL A 162 5.79 3.04 23.54
N LEU A 163 4.68 2.45 23.97
CA LEU A 163 3.46 3.17 24.38
C LEU A 163 3.37 3.38 25.90
N GLY A 164 4.16 2.66 26.68
CA GLY A 164 4.22 2.79 28.13
C GLY A 164 2.86 2.59 28.82
N LYS A 165 2.38 3.62 29.52
CA LYS A 165 1.10 3.58 30.23
C LYS A 165 -0.11 3.38 29.32
N GLU A 166 -0.05 3.82 28.07
CA GLU A 166 -1.16 3.66 27.10
C GLU A 166 -1.37 2.19 26.74
N ALA A 167 -0.30 1.39 26.59
CA ALA A 167 -0.40 -0.03 26.34
C ALA A 167 -1.20 -0.79 27.43
N LYS A 168 -1.16 -0.32 28.67
CA LYS A 168 -1.90 -0.92 29.80
C LYS A 168 -3.41 -0.68 29.74
N LYS A 169 -3.86 0.27 28.93
CA LYS A 169 -5.28 0.55 28.72
C LYS A 169 -5.88 -0.34 27.63
N ASP A 170 -5.04 -1.01 26.85
CA ASP A 170 -5.45 -1.86 25.74
C ASP A 170 -5.66 -3.31 26.17
N SER A 171 -6.57 -4.00 25.51
CA SER A 171 -6.77 -5.44 25.64
C SER A 171 -7.26 -6.06 24.34
N LYS A 172 -7.14 -7.38 24.25
CA LYS A 172 -7.63 -8.15 23.09
C LYS A 172 -9.15 -8.00 22.92
N GLU A 173 -9.87 -7.98 24.03
CA GLU A 173 -11.33 -7.82 24.08
C GLU A 173 -11.73 -6.41 23.63
N LEU A 174 -10.95 -5.38 24.03
CA LEU A 174 -11.17 -4.01 23.59
C LEU A 174 -10.91 -3.87 22.09
N LEU A 175 -9.85 -4.48 21.57
CA LEU A 175 -9.57 -4.49 20.13
C LEU A 175 -10.71 -5.16 19.34
N VAL A 176 -11.20 -6.32 19.79
CA VAL A 176 -12.33 -7.00 19.11
C VAL A 176 -13.61 -6.15 19.16
N ARG A 177 -13.88 -5.47 20.29
CA ARG A 177 -15.02 -4.52 20.38
C ARG A 177 -14.91 -3.36 19.40
N ASP A 178 -13.72 -2.78 19.26
CA ASP A 178 -13.48 -1.69 18.30
C ASP A 178 -13.69 -2.17 16.86
N ILE A 179 -13.15 -3.35 16.51
CA ILE A 179 -13.38 -3.97 15.19
C ILE A 179 -14.88 -4.14 14.93
N THR A 180 -15.61 -4.69 15.91
CA THR A 180 -17.05 -4.96 15.77
C THR A 180 -17.84 -3.66 15.64
N ARG A 181 -17.50 -2.63 16.41
CA ARG A 181 -18.13 -1.30 16.33
C ARG A 181 -17.93 -0.68 14.96
N GLU A 182 -16.68 -0.59 14.50
CA GLU A 182 -16.34 0.11 13.25
C GLU A 182 -16.80 -0.65 11.99
N SER A 183 -16.88 -1.98 12.07
CA SER A 183 -17.44 -2.81 11.01
C SER A 183 -18.97 -2.95 11.07
N SER A 184 -19.65 -2.30 12.02
CA SER A 184 -21.08 -2.44 12.25
C SER A 184 -21.52 -3.92 12.45
N GLY A 185 -20.68 -4.71 13.12
CA GLY A 185 -20.95 -6.11 13.41
C GLY A 185 -20.80 -7.09 12.25
N THR A 186 -20.26 -6.64 11.11
CA THR A 186 -20.09 -7.50 9.92
C THR A 186 -18.81 -8.35 9.95
N ASN A 187 -17.94 -8.15 10.95
CA ASN A 187 -16.70 -8.92 11.11
C ASN A 187 -16.99 -10.37 11.54
N TYR A 188 -16.15 -11.30 11.08
CA TYR A 188 -16.18 -12.67 11.56
C TYR A 188 -15.44 -12.77 12.89
N LEU A 189 -16.22 -12.92 13.95
CA LEU A 189 -15.74 -12.84 15.33
C LEU A 189 -14.55 -13.76 15.62
N ASP A 190 -14.54 -14.96 15.06
CA ASP A 190 -13.46 -15.92 15.23
C ASP A 190 -12.15 -15.42 14.59
N LEU A 191 -12.22 -14.77 13.43
CA LEU A 191 -11.04 -14.19 12.78
C LEU A 191 -10.59 -12.91 13.49
N SER A 192 -11.51 -12.09 13.98
CA SER A 192 -11.16 -10.89 14.77
C SER A 192 -10.49 -11.29 16.10
N LYS A 193 -10.99 -12.34 16.76
CA LYS A 193 -10.34 -12.91 17.95
C LYS A 193 -8.97 -13.51 17.64
N LEU A 194 -8.84 -14.21 16.51
CA LEU A 194 -7.56 -14.74 16.04
C LEU A 194 -6.54 -13.61 15.84
N LEU A 195 -6.95 -12.51 15.17
CA LEU A 195 -6.13 -11.32 15.01
C LEU A 195 -5.70 -10.79 16.38
N ALA A 196 -6.64 -10.51 17.28
CA ALA A 196 -6.36 -9.92 18.59
C ALA A 196 -5.44 -10.80 19.46
N ASN A 197 -5.56 -12.13 19.32
CA ASN A 197 -4.72 -13.07 20.06
C ASN A 197 -3.30 -13.20 19.53
N ASN A 198 -3.07 -12.91 18.25
CA ASN A 198 -1.80 -13.19 17.60
C ASN A 198 -1.01 -11.94 17.17
N ILE A 199 -1.64 -10.76 17.12
CA ILE A 199 -0.97 -9.56 16.62
C ILE A 199 0.24 -9.16 17.46
N GLY A 200 0.12 -9.18 18.79
CA GLY A 200 1.25 -8.87 19.68
C GLY A 200 2.40 -9.86 19.51
N LEU A 201 2.09 -11.15 19.43
CA LEU A 201 3.09 -12.20 19.20
C LEU A 201 3.79 -12.04 17.84
N ALA A 202 3.03 -11.67 16.80
CA ALA A 202 3.56 -11.45 15.47
C ALA A 202 4.50 -10.24 15.42
N VAL A 203 4.13 -9.13 16.06
CA VAL A 203 4.97 -7.92 16.17
C VAL A 203 6.27 -8.24 16.93
N ASP A 204 6.17 -8.89 18.09
CA ASP A 204 7.36 -9.26 18.88
C ASP A 204 8.28 -10.21 18.12
N PHE A 205 7.70 -11.21 17.44
CA PHE A 205 8.44 -12.16 16.62
C PHE A 205 9.22 -11.47 15.50
N ILE A 206 8.55 -10.68 14.66
CA ILE A 206 9.20 -10.09 13.49
C ILE A 206 10.21 -9.01 13.88
N SER A 207 9.94 -8.29 14.97
CA SER A 207 10.89 -7.32 15.55
C SER A 207 12.19 -7.99 15.92
N LYS A 208 12.12 -9.10 16.65
CA LYS A 208 13.30 -9.90 17.03
C LYS A 208 13.97 -10.54 15.82
N PHE A 209 13.18 -11.10 14.88
CA PHE A 209 13.70 -11.84 13.73
C PHE A 209 14.49 -10.94 12.78
N ALA A 210 14.00 -9.75 12.51
CA ALA A 210 14.56 -8.81 11.52
C ALA A 210 15.27 -7.59 12.14
N GLY A 211 15.34 -7.49 13.48
CA GLY A 211 15.97 -6.36 14.15
C GLY A 211 15.21 -5.05 13.92
N LEU A 212 13.86 -5.10 13.96
CA LEU A 212 13.04 -3.91 13.76
C LEU A 212 12.89 -3.12 15.04
N THR A 213 12.89 -1.80 14.92
CA THR A 213 12.55 -0.85 15.98
C THR A 213 11.25 -0.13 15.63
N TYR A 214 10.47 0.19 16.64
CA TYR A 214 9.21 0.90 16.49
C TYR A 214 9.17 2.13 17.39
N GLN A 215 8.36 3.09 17.01
CA GLN A 215 7.97 4.25 17.79
C GLN A 215 6.44 4.33 17.89
N LYS A 216 5.93 5.16 18.80
CA LYS A 216 4.50 5.50 18.82
C LYS A 216 4.14 6.19 17.51
N SER A 217 3.04 5.79 16.88
CA SER A 217 2.55 6.50 15.70
C SER A 217 2.15 7.93 16.08
N GLU A 218 2.62 8.91 15.31
CA GLU A 218 2.28 10.33 15.53
C GLU A 218 0.78 10.59 15.39
N ILE A 219 0.11 9.81 14.54
CA ILE A 219 -1.31 10.01 14.21
C ILE A 219 -2.12 8.83 14.75
N GLN A 220 -2.74 9.07 15.91
CA GLN A 220 -3.75 8.18 16.46
C GLN A 220 -5.13 8.56 15.92
N THR A 221 -5.96 7.57 15.67
CA THR A 221 -7.27 7.79 15.05
C THR A 221 -8.40 7.42 16.01
N ILE A 222 -9.52 8.14 15.88
CA ILE A 222 -10.67 8.03 16.79
C ILE A 222 -11.39 6.67 16.74
N GLU A 223 -11.18 5.91 15.67
CA GLU A 223 -11.71 4.56 15.52
C GLU A 223 -11.13 3.58 16.55
N HIS A 224 -9.98 3.87 17.09
CA HIS A 224 -9.38 3.13 18.20
C HIS A 224 -9.76 3.76 19.54
N SER A 225 -10.32 2.96 20.44
CA SER A 225 -10.68 3.42 21.79
C SER A 225 -9.48 3.83 22.66
N VAL A 226 -8.28 3.38 22.29
CA VAL A 226 -7.00 3.70 22.96
C VAL A 226 -5.88 3.82 21.94
N ASP A 227 -4.81 4.52 22.32
CA ASP A 227 -3.59 4.60 21.51
C ASP A 227 -2.88 3.24 21.50
N ARG A 228 -2.95 2.51 20.40
CA ARG A 228 -2.37 1.17 20.22
C ARG A 228 -1.52 1.02 18.98
N GLN A 229 -1.36 2.10 18.21
CA GLN A 229 -0.66 2.09 16.94
C GLN A 229 0.82 2.45 17.12
N ILE A 230 1.66 1.61 16.55
CA ILE A 230 3.10 1.83 16.45
C ILE A 230 3.54 1.81 14.99
N GLU A 231 4.68 2.40 14.69
CA GLU A 231 5.23 2.49 13.34
C GLU A 231 6.76 2.46 13.35
N MET A 232 7.37 2.19 12.20
CA MET A 232 8.82 2.33 12.04
C MET A 232 9.21 3.81 12.18
N PRO A 233 10.39 4.13 12.76
CA PRO A 233 10.86 5.52 12.87
C PRO A 233 10.99 6.24 11.53
N SER A 234 11.24 5.50 10.45
CA SER A 234 11.27 6.01 9.08
C SER A 234 9.88 6.20 8.46
N GLU A 235 8.81 5.81 9.16
CA GLU A 235 7.42 5.78 8.64
C GLU A 235 7.29 5.04 7.31
N SER A 236 8.25 4.14 6.99
CA SER A 236 8.41 3.51 5.68
C SER A 236 8.19 2.01 5.72
N SER A 237 7.10 1.55 5.13
CA SER A 237 6.88 0.11 4.89
C SER A 237 7.86 -0.48 3.86
N TYR A 238 8.46 0.35 3.01
CA TYR A 238 9.54 -0.10 2.13
C TYR A 238 10.75 -0.57 2.94
N GLU A 239 11.20 0.23 3.91
CA GLU A 239 12.32 -0.13 4.79
C GLU A 239 12.00 -1.39 5.60
N LEU A 240 10.77 -1.49 6.13
CA LEU A 240 10.28 -2.67 6.82
C LEU A 240 10.45 -3.93 5.96
N ILE A 241 9.93 -3.93 4.74
CA ILE A 241 9.98 -5.07 3.81
C ILE A 241 11.44 -5.44 3.49
N MET A 242 12.28 -4.45 3.21
CA MET A 242 13.68 -4.71 2.88
C MET A 242 14.47 -5.31 4.05
N LYS A 243 14.24 -4.83 5.28
CA LYS A 243 14.85 -5.41 6.48
C LYS A 243 14.39 -6.85 6.73
N VAL A 244 13.08 -7.12 6.60
CA VAL A 244 12.52 -8.46 6.79
C VAL A 244 13.02 -9.42 5.72
N ALA A 245 13.00 -9.04 4.45
CA ALA A 245 13.49 -9.86 3.34
C ALA A 245 14.99 -10.18 3.48
N LYS A 246 15.80 -9.16 3.82
CA LYS A 246 17.24 -9.35 4.07
C LYS A 246 17.52 -10.31 5.24
N ALA A 247 16.77 -10.18 6.33
CA ALA A 247 16.90 -11.07 7.48
C ALA A 247 16.50 -12.52 7.13
N PHE A 248 15.41 -12.69 6.35
CA PHE A 248 14.95 -13.97 5.85
C PHE A 248 16.01 -14.65 4.99
N GLN A 249 16.57 -13.95 4.00
CA GLN A 249 17.61 -14.48 3.13
C GLN A 249 18.91 -14.78 3.89
N LYS A 250 19.33 -13.90 4.81
CA LYS A 250 20.52 -14.12 5.65
C LYS A 250 20.41 -15.40 6.51
N LYS A 251 19.19 -15.80 6.87
CA LYS A 251 18.93 -17.02 7.64
C LYS A 251 18.67 -18.27 6.79
N GLY A 252 18.91 -18.18 5.46
CA GLY A 252 18.80 -19.32 4.53
C GLY A 252 17.48 -19.42 3.76
N GLY A 253 16.56 -18.48 3.93
CA GLY A 253 15.35 -18.41 3.12
C GLY A 253 15.66 -17.98 1.69
N LYS A 254 14.90 -18.47 0.71
CA LYS A 254 15.07 -18.14 -0.70
C LYS A 254 13.87 -17.32 -1.22
N ILE A 255 14.16 -16.24 -1.96
CA ILE A 255 13.14 -15.42 -2.63
C ILE A 255 13.39 -15.49 -4.14
N LEU A 256 12.34 -15.78 -4.90
CA LEU A 256 12.35 -15.83 -6.35
C LEU A 256 11.49 -14.67 -6.87
N LEU A 257 12.12 -13.68 -7.47
CA LEU A 257 11.44 -12.58 -8.17
C LEU A 257 11.17 -12.99 -9.61
N ASP A 258 10.24 -12.27 -10.29
CA ASP A 258 9.82 -12.59 -11.65
C ASP A 258 9.46 -14.08 -11.77
N ALA A 259 8.60 -14.54 -10.86
CA ALA A 259 8.14 -15.91 -10.72
C ALA A 259 6.63 -15.93 -10.46
N ARG A 260 5.86 -15.73 -11.54
CA ARG A 260 4.40 -15.75 -11.52
C ARG A 260 3.89 -17.17 -11.49
N VAL A 261 3.17 -17.54 -10.44
CA VAL A 261 2.56 -18.87 -10.35
C VAL A 261 1.41 -18.98 -11.36
N GLU A 262 1.42 -20.03 -12.16
CA GLU A 262 0.42 -20.31 -13.20
C GLU A 262 -0.33 -21.61 -12.93
N GLU A 263 0.26 -22.56 -12.19
CA GLU A 263 -0.29 -23.88 -12.01
C GLU A 263 0.00 -24.46 -10.63
N LEU A 264 -0.99 -25.19 -10.08
CA LEU A 264 -0.85 -26.00 -8.87
C LEU A 264 -1.14 -27.46 -9.20
N ASN A 265 -0.25 -28.36 -8.79
CA ASN A 265 -0.33 -29.79 -9.07
C ASN A 265 -0.65 -30.60 -7.83
N LYS A 266 -1.52 -31.61 -7.98
CA LYS A 266 -1.93 -32.55 -6.94
C LYS A 266 -1.38 -33.95 -7.21
N ASP A 267 -1.17 -34.69 -6.12
CA ASP A 267 -0.96 -36.15 -6.18
C ASP A 267 -2.28 -36.91 -6.37
N ASN A 268 -2.19 -38.23 -6.46
CA ASN A 268 -3.35 -39.12 -6.63
C ASN A 268 -4.31 -39.09 -5.42
N ASN A 269 -3.85 -38.61 -4.27
CA ASN A 269 -4.63 -38.46 -3.04
C ASN A 269 -5.27 -37.07 -2.91
N GLY A 270 -5.06 -36.18 -3.90
CA GLY A 270 -5.58 -34.82 -3.91
C GLY A 270 -4.77 -33.80 -3.11
N ASN A 271 -3.62 -34.18 -2.54
CA ASN A 271 -2.73 -33.24 -1.86
C ASN A 271 -1.96 -32.39 -2.87
N LEU A 272 -1.74 -31.13 -2.56
CA LEU A 272 -0.86 -30.26 -3.34
C LEU A 272 0.59 -30.69 -3.13
N VAL A 273 1.31 -30.93 -4.24
CA VAL A 273 2.71 -31.42 -4.20
C VAL A 273 3.69 -30.50 -4.88
N SER A 274 3.24 -29.72 -5.87
CA SER A 274 4.10 -28.78 -6.58
C SER A 274 3.31 -27.62 -7.19
N LEU A 275 4.04 -26.57 -7.56
CA LEU A 275 3.55 -25.48 -8.39
C LEU A 275 4.51 -25.24 -9.55
N VAL A 276 3.99 -24.61 -10.62
CA VAL A 276 4.80 -24.08 -11.71
C VAL A 276 4.67 -22.56 -11.71
N ALA A 277 5.82 -21.90 -11.74
CA ALA A 277 5.91 -20.45 -11.87
C ALA A 277 6.70 -20.07 -13.12
N GLU A 278 6.17 -19.08 -13.85
CA GLU A 278 6.76 -18.57 -15.08
C GLU A 278 7.36 -17.18 -14.85
N GLY A 279 8.53 -16.97 -15.40
CA GLY A 279 9.18 -15.67 -15.52
C GLY A 279 9.55 -15.41 -16.97
N LYS A 280 10.15 -14.26 -17.27
CA LYS A 280 10.39 -13.84 -18.64
C LYS A 280 11.25 -14.82 -19.46
N HIS A 281 12.23 -15.46 -18.80
CA HIS A 281 13.17 -16.38 -19.46
C HIS A 281 13.33 -17.68 -18.66
N LYS A 282 12.37 -18.03 -17.83
CA LYS A 282 12.48 -19.19 -16.94
C LYS A 282 11.12 -19.78 -16.62
N SER A 283 11.10 -21.09 -16.43
CA SER A 283 10.04 -21.85 -15.79
C SER A 283 10.60 -22.53 -14.55
N ILE A 284 9.92 -22.42 -13.45
CA ILE A 284 10.35 -22.95 -12.16
C ILE A 284 9.26 -23.85 -11.61
N GLN A 285 9.56 -25.13 -11.48
CA GLN A 285 8.75 -26.04 -10.69
C GLN A 285 9.25 -26.02 -9.25
N VAL A 286 8.36 -25.83 -8.28
CA VAL A 286 8.68 -25.94 -6.87
C VAL A 286 7.87 -27.06 -6.25
N ASN A 287 8.54 -28.10 -5.78
CA ASN A 287 7.93 -29.17 -4.99
C ASN A 287 7.96 -28.78 -3.51
N PHE A 288 6.88 -29.04 -2.79
CA PHE A 288 6.71 -28.63 -1.40
C PHE A 288 5.87 -29.61 -0.58
N LYS A 289 5.94 -29.50 0.75
CA LYS A 289 5.06 -30.21 1.68
C LYS A 289 3.84 -29.36 2.08
N SER A 290 4.01 -28.04 2.19
CA SER A 290 2.94 -27.09 2.51
C SER A 290 3.04 -25.86 1.62
N LEU A 291 1.87 -25.30 1.24
CA LEU A 291 1.75 -24.10 0.43
C LEU A 291 1.02 -23.01 1.20
N ILE A 292 1.56 -21.79 1.19
CA ILE A 292 0.90 -20.61 1.75
C ILE A 292 0.62 -19.62 0.63
N LEU A 293 -0.64 -19.26 0.46
CA LEU A 293 -1.12 -18.28 -0.49
C LEU A 293 -1.26 -16.91 0.20
N ALA A 294 -0.38 -15.97 -0.15
CA ALA A 294 -0.33 -14.62 0.40
C ALA A 294 -0.23 -13.55 -0.71
N ALA A 295 -0.98 -13.76 -1.80
CA ALA A 295 -0.88 -13.02 -3.05
C ALA A 295 -1.64 -11.69 -3.07
N GLY A 296 -2.13 -11.22 -1.91
CA GLY A 296 -2.83 -9.95 -1.75
C GLY A 296 -4.25 -9.96 -2.31
N GLY A 297 -4.78 -8.78 -2.61
CA GLY A 297 -6.14 -8.61 -3.11
C GLY A 297 -6.24 -8.61 -4.64
N TRP A 298 -7.43 -8.22 -5.12
CA TRP A 298 -7.75 -8.18 -6.55
C TRP A 298 -8.27 -6.80 -7.02
N GLY A 299 -8.00 -5.75 -6.26
CA GLY A 299 -8.53 -4.41 -6.52
C GLY A 299 -8.20 -3.85 -7.90
N ALA A 300 -7.01 -4.16 -8.45
CA ALA A 300 -6.63 -3.75 -9.80
C ALA A 300 -7.41 -4.50 -10.90
N ARG A 301 -7.79 -5.76 -10.68
CA ARG A 301 -8.65 -6.54 -11.58
C ARG A 301 -10.04 -5.91 -11.67
N ASP A 302 -10.65 -5.61 -10.52
CA ASP A 302 -12.00 -5.06 -10.46
C ASP A 302 -12.06 -3.61 -10.95
N TYR A 303 -11.03 -2.81 -10.67
CA TYR A 303 -10.89 -1.48 -11.24
C TYR A 303 -10.81 -1.52 -12.78
N LYS A 304 -9.96 -2.39 -13.35
CA LYS A 304 -9.85 -2.57 -14.81
C LYS A 304 -11.16 -3.05 -15.43
N ALA A 305 -11.89 -3.92 -14.73
CA ALA A 305 -13.20 -4.42 -15.15
C ALA A 305 -14.35 -3.44 -14.94
N LYS A 306 -14.07 -2.23 -14.41
CA LYS A 306 -15.06 -1.18 -14.11
C LYS A 306 -16.20 -1.65 -13.20
N LYS A 307 -15.92 -2.53 -12.25
CA LYS A 307 -16.90 -2.97 -11.24
C LYS A 307 -17.24 -1.87 -10.23
N THR A 308 -16.43 -0.83 -10.14
CA THR A 308 -16.66 0.35 -9.33
C THR A 308 -16.19 1.60 -10.06
N ASP A 309 -16.86 2.73 -9.83
CA ASP A 309 -16.51 4.06 -10.33
C ASP A 309 -15.54 4.80 -9.37
N ILE A 310 -15.20 4.17 -8.23
CA ILE A 310 -14.28 4.75 -7.24
C ILE A 310 -12.83 4.50 -7.70
N PRO A 311 -11.98 5.55 -7.77
CA PRO A 311 -10.56 5.41 -8.15
C PRO A 311 -9.81 4.44 -7.25
N TYR A 312 -8.96 3.63 -7.86
CA TYR A 312 -8.14 2.64 -7.15
C TYR A 312 -6.83 3.26 -6.65
N TYR A 313 -6.52 3.02 -5.38
CA TYR A 313 -5.27 3.39 -4.74
C TYR A 313 -4.51 2.14 -4.25
N GLY A 314 -4.01 1.36 -5.10
CA GLY A 314 -3.21 0.18 -4.76
C GLY A 314 -2.29 -0.19 -5.91
N PRO A 315 -1.46 -1.22 -5.74
CA PRO A 315 -0.59 -1.65 -6.82
C PRO A 315 -1.42 -2.24 -7.97
N MET A 316 -1.17 -1.76 -9.19
CA MET A 316 -1.84 -2.28 -10.40
C MET A 316 -1.50 -3.75 -10.69
N THR A 317 -0.64 -4.33 -9.88
CA THR A 317 -0.28 -5.75 -9.87
C THR A 317 -1.12 -6.60 -8.91
N SER A 318 -2.05 -6.00 -8.15
CA SER A 318 -3.06 -6.73 -7.34
C SER A 318 -4.19 -7.24 -8.23
N THR A 319 -3.91 -8.27 -8.99
CA THR A 319 -4.74 -8.77 -10.10
C THR A 319 -5.54 -10.01 -9.77
N GLY A 320 -5.39 -10.57 -8.55
CA GLY A 320 -6.14 -11.77 -8.16
C GLY A 320 -5.87 -12.99 -9.02
N ASP A 321 -4.63 -13.19 -9.48
CA ASP A 321 -4.23 -14.28 -10.38
C ASP A 321 -4.56 -15.66 -9.81
N TYR A 322 -4.64 -15.75 -8.49
CA TYR A 322 -5.01 -16.98 -7.79
C TYR A 322 -6.44 -17.46 -8.05
N PHE A 323 -7.34 -16.60 -8.46
CA PHE A 323 -8.66 -17.04 -8.91
C PHE A 323 -8.58 -17.90 -10.18
N ASP A 324 -7.52 -17.71 -10.96
CA ASP A 324 -7.30 -18.44 -12.20
C ASP A 324 -6.52 -19.75 -11.95
N PHE A 325 -5.34 -19.70 -11.30
CA PHE A 325 -4.53 -20.90 -11.08
C PHE A 325 -5.07 -21.83 -9.96
N ALA A 326 -5.87 -21.33 -9.03
CA ALA A 326 -6.49 -22.15 -7.99
C ALA A 326 -7.96 -22.52 -8.27
N LYS A 327 -8.51 -22.20 -9.45
CA LYS A 327 -9.92 -22.45 -9.79
C LYS A 327 -10.36 -23.91 -9.59
N ASN A 328 -9.48 -24.86 -9.88
CA ASN A 328 -9.76 -26.29 -9.76
C ASN A 328 -9.70 -26.81 -8.31
N MET A 329 -9.42 -25.91 -7.33
CA MET A 329 -9.43 -26.26 -5.91
C MET A 329 -10.82 -26.13 -5.29
N ASN A 330 -11.79 -25.55 -6.01
CA ASN A 330 -13.16 -25.30 -5.55
C ASN A 330 -13.22 -24.61 -4.17
N LEU A 331 -12.37 -23.58 -3.99
CA LEU A 331 -12.28 -22.86 -2.72
C LEU A 331 -13.51 -21.99 -2.50
N VAL A 332 -14.01 -21.96 -1.27
CA VAL A 332 -15.11 -21.09 -0.90
C VAL A 332 -14.62 -19.64 -0.77
N THR A 333 -15.40 -18.73 -1.34
CA THR A 333 -15.16 -17.28 -1.28
C THR A 333 -16.34 -16.57 -0.66
N ARG A 334 -16.10 -15.39 -0.08
CA ARG A 334 -17.15 -14.52 0.43
C ARG A 334 -16.85 -13.05 0.21
N ASN A 335 -17.90 -12.24 0.14
CA ASN A 335 -17.84 -10.78 0.16
C ASN A 335 -16.88 -10.20 -0.90
N LEU A 336 -16.88 -10.75 -2.12
CA LEU A 336 -15.97 -10.33 -3.19
C LEU A 336 -16.26 -8.90 -3.72
N ASP A 337 -17.36 -8.33 -3.32
CA ASP A 337 -17.81 -6.95 -3.61
C ASP A 337 -17.45 -5.94 -2.50
N TRP A 338 -16.77 -6.38 -1.44
CA TRP A 338 -16.38 -5.51 -0.33
C TRP A 338 -15.03 -4.86 -0.56
N TYR A 339 -15.00 -3.54 -0.50
CA TYR A 339 -13.79 -2.72 -0.66
C TYR A 339 -13.65 -1.75 0.50
N LYS A 340 -12.42 -1.57 0.98
CA LYS A 340 -12.11 -0.47 1.91
C LYS A 340 -12.06 0.84 1.13
N VAL A 341 -13.10 1.64 1.29
CA VAL A 341 -13.21 2.96 0.67
C VAL A 341 -12.79 4.03 1.68
N TYR A 342 -11.81 4.82 1.29
CA TYR A 342 -11.32 5.96 2.07
C TYR A 342 -11.84 7.28 1.50
N PRO A 343 -12.18 8.26 2.39
CA PRO A 343 -12.68 9.56 1.97
C PRO A 343 -11.59 10.53 1.50
N HIS A 344 -10.33 10.30 1.87
CA HIS A 344 -9.25 11.25 1.75
C HIS A 344 -8.28 10.84 0.65
N GLY A 345 -8.52 11.28 -0.57
CA GLY A 345 -7.66 11.01 -1.71
C GLY A 345 -7.72 12.11 -2.76
N ILE A 346 -6.60 12.27 -3.45
CA ILE A 346 -6.48 13.16 -4.61
C ILE A 346 -6.32 12.30 -5.84
N GLU A 347 -7.17 12.50 -6.82
CA GLU A 347 -7.03 11.86 -8.13
C GLU A 347 -5.87 12.52 -8.87
N VAL A 348 -4.73 11.82 -8.96
CA VAL A 348 -3.50 12.35 -9.58
C VAL A 348 -3.45 12.12 -11.09
N GLN A 349 -4.19 11.15 -11.58
CA GLN A 349 -4.44 10.84 -13.00
C GLN A 349 -5.86 10.26 -13.10
N PRO A 350 -6.51 10.30 -14.26
CA PRO A 350 -7.84 9.71 -14.43
C PRO A 350 -7.92 8.28 -13.89
N GLY A 351 -8.76 8.07 -12.88
CA GLY A 351 -8.95 6.79 -12.22
C GLY A 351 -7.85 6.34 -11.24
N ILE A 352 -6.79 7.12 -11.04
CA ILE A 352 -5.70 6.81 -10.10
C ILE A 352 -5.65 7.89 -9.03
N ALA A 353 -5.76 7.49 -7.76
CA ALA A 353 -5.71 8.41 -6.62
C ALA A 353 -4.48 8.18 -5.74
N LYS A 354 -4.05 9.19 -5.00
CA LYS A 354 -3.10 9.10 -3.88
C LYS A 354 -3.77 9.45 -2.56
N LEU A 355 -3.21 8.90 -1.49
CA LEU A 355 -3.71 9.01 -0.13
C LEU A 355 -3.36 10.36 0.50
N THR A 356 -4.34 11.00 1.12
CA THR A 356 -4.14 12.22 1.93
C THR A 356 -4.70 12.09 3.35
N THR A 357 -4.97 10.88 3.82
CA THR A 357 -5.66 10.64 5.09
C THR A 357 -4.96 11.31 6.28
N TYR A 358 -3.65 11.15 6.40
CA TYR A 358 -2.89 11.74 7.52
C TYR A 358 -2.77 13.26 7.38
N SER A 359 -2.58 13.78 6.17
CA SER A 359 -2.59 15.22 5.92
C SER A 359 -3.93 15.84 6.30
N THR A 360 -5.02 15.19 5.91
CA THR A 360 -6.38 15.61 6.23
C THR A 360 -6.64 15.61 7.73
N LYS A 361 -6.27 14.51 8.42
CA LYS A 361 -6.43 14.43 9.89
C LYS A 361 -5.66 15.55 10.59
N ALA A 362 -4.41 15.76 10.20
CA ALA A 362 -3.56 16.81 10.81
C ALA A 362 -4.19 18.21 10.70
N VAL A 363 -4.80 18.54 9.56
CA VAL A 363 -5.42 19.87 9.40
C VAL A 363 -6.85 19.94 9.92
N SER A 364 -7.58 18.84 9.94
CA SER A 364 -8.85 18.77 10.64
C SER A 364 -8.66 19.08 12.12
N ASP A 365 -7.63 18.55 12.75
CA ASP A 365 -7.30 18.87 14.16
C ASP A 365 -6.90 20.35 14.36
N MET A 366 -6.53 21.07 13.31
CA MET A 366 -6.24 22.51 13.31
C MET A 366 -7.42 23.41 12.93
N GLY A 367 -8.61 22.84 12.66
CA GLY A 367 -9.82 23.60 12.35
C GLY A 367 -10.16 23.69 10.87
N ALA A 368 -9.46 23.00 9.97
CA ALA A 368 -9.88 22.92 8.56
C ALA A 368 -11.26 22.27 8.44
N ILE A 369 -12.08 22.72 7.48
CA ILE A 369 -13.41 22.19 7.24
C ILE A 369 -13.56 21.59 5.85
N PHE A 370 -14.49 20.62 5.72
CA PHE A 370 -14.88 20.02 4.46
C PHE A 370 -16.11 20.70 3.90
N ILE A 371 -16.02 21.11 2.63
CA ILE A 371 -17.09 21.78 1.92
C ILE A 371 -17.41 21.05 0.61
N ASN A 372 -18.62 21.24 0.12
CA ASN A 372 -19.03 20.81 -1.21
C ASN A 372 -18.85 21.93 -2.26
N GLN A 373 -19.17 21.64 -3.50
CA GLN A 373 -19.11 22.61 -4.60
C GLN A 373 -20.05 23.81 -4.41
N ASN A 374 -21.11 23.66 -3.63
CA ASN A 374 -21.99 24.77 -3.28
C ASN A 374 -21.43 25.66 -2.15
N GLY A 375 -20.25 25.37 -1.63
CA GLY A 375 -19.61 26.14 -0.56
C GLY A 375 -20.13 25.81 0.85
N ASN A 376 -20.98 24.80 1.00
CA ASN A 376 -21.53 24.38 2.29
C ASN A 376 -20.67 23.32 2.95
N ARG A 377 -20.51 23.40 4.27
CA ARG A 377 -19.90 22.36 5.08
C ARG A 377 -20.69 21.06 5.01
N ILE A 378 -20.06 19.89 5.11
CA ILE A 378 -20.72 18.60 4.81
C ILE A 378 -20.58 17.55 5.92
N VAL A 379 -19.72 17.74 6.91
CA VAL A 379 -19.42 16.70 7.91
C VAL A 379 -18.85 17.28 9.19
N ASN A 380 -18.96 16.51 10.28
CA ASN A 380 -18.14 16.72 11.47
C ASN A 380 -16.71 16.22 11.23
N GLU A 381 -15.73 17.12 11.18
CA GLU A 381 -14.34 16.79 10.86
C GLU A 381 -13.58 16.13 12.03
N SER A 382 -14.23 15.94 13.16
CA SER A 382 -13.72 15.10 14.26
C SER A 382 -14.39 13.72 14.33
N ALA A 383 -15.22 13.37 13.34
CA ALA A 383 -15.87 12.07 13.28
C ALA A 383 -14.97 10.97 12.66
N PRO A 384 -15.34 9.68 12.81
CA PRO A 384 -14.70 8.56 12.12
C PRO A 384 -14.72 8.67 10.59
N TYR A 385 -13.82 7.98 9.91
CA TYR A 385 -13.71 8.01 8.43
C TYR A 385 -14.98 7.61 7.69
N THR A 386 -15.77 6.72 8.27
CA THR A 386 -17.04 6.29 7.69
C THR A 386 -18.00 7.47 7.47
N HIS A 387 -18.04 8.41 8.40
CA HIS A 387 -18.88 9.61 8.28
C HIS A 387 -18.43 10.51 7.13
N PHE A 388 -17.12 10.70 6.95
CA PHE A 388 -16.57 11.44 5.80
C PHE A 388 -16.91 10.74 4.49
N ARG A 389 -16.66 9.42 4.41
CA ARG A 389 -16.98 8.60 3.24
C ARG A 389 -18.42 8.78 2.83
N ASP A 390 -19.35 8.63 3.78
CA ASP A 390 -20.77 8.69 3.51
C ASP A 390 -21.22 10.11 3.13
N ALA A 391 -20.63 11.15 3.76
CA ALA A 391 -20.87 12.54 3.41
C ALA A 391 -20.38 12.85 1.98
N ILE A 392 -19.17 12.44 1.61
CA ILE A 392 -18.59 12.67 0.28
C ILE A 392 -19.31 11.85 -0.79
N ASN A 393 -19.72 10.62 -0.48
CA ASN A 393 -20.48 9.78 -1.42
C ASN A 393 -21.80 10.39 -1.86
N LYS A 394 -22.39 11.26 -1.03
CA LYS A 394 -23.62 12.01 -1.34
C LYS A 394 -23.37 13.26 -2.20
N GLN A 395 -22.11 13.68 -2.37
CA GLN A 395 -21.80 14.88 -3.16
C GLN A 395 -21.71 14.56 -4.65
N LYS A 396 -21.87 15.60 -5.47
CA LYS A 396 -21.72 15.50 -6.93
C LYS A 396 -20.33 14.95 -7.27
N ASN A 397 -20.27 13.97 -8.14
CA ASN A 397 -19.04 13.29 -8.56
C ASN A 397 -18.23 12.71 -7.39
N LYS A 398 -18.87 12.41 -6.24
CA LYS A 398 -18.22 11.90 -5.03
C LYS A 398 -16.98 12.72 -4.64
N THR A 399 -17.10 14.04 -4.73
CA THR A 399 -16.02 15.00 -4.52
C THR A 399 -16.38 16.01 -3.45
N ALA A 400 -15.47 16.28 -2.55
CA ALA A 400 -15.49 17.36 -1.58
C ALA A 400 -14.19 18.17 -1.67
N TYR A 401 -14.12 19.24 -0.89
CA TYR A 401 -12.98 20.12 -0.84
C TYR A 401 -12.61 20.41 0.61
N ILE A 402 -11.31 20.50 0.91
CA ILE A 402 -10.82 21.04 2.18
C ILE A 402 -10.44 22.49 1.95
N ILE A 403 -10.96 23.39 2.80
CA ILE A 403 -10.48 24.76 2.86
C ILE A 403 -9.55 24.93 4.05
N MET A 404 -8.42 25.63 3.82
CA MET A 404 -7.33 25.81 4.77
C MET A 404 -6.82 27.24 4.73
N ASP A 405 -6.32 27.76 5.86
CA ASP A 405 -5.45 28.95 5.89
C ASP A 405 -3.99 28.57 5.60
N GLN A 406 -3.08 29.56 5.56
CA GLN A 406 -1.67 29.34 5.28
C GLN A 406 -0.99 28.39 6.29
N ARG A 407 -1.36 28.46 7.56
CA ARG A 407 -0.81 27.63 8.64
C ARG A 407 -1.21 26.17 8.46
N MET A 408 -2.50 25.94 8.19
CA MET A 408 -3.05 24.59 7.90
C MET A 408 -2.43 24.01 6.63
N TRP A 409 -2.31 24.83 5.58
CA TRP A 409 -1.67 24.39 4.32
C TRP A 409 -0.22 23.94 4.53
N ASN A 410 0.56 24.69 5.29
CA ASN A 410 1.94 24.30 5.56
C ASN A 410 2.03 22.91 6.23
N LYS A 411 1.13 22.63 7.19
CA LYS A 411 1.05 21.32 7.84
C LYS A 411 0.57 20.24 6.88
N PHE A 412 -0.46 20.54 6.09
CA PHE A 412 -0.99 19.60 5.08
C PHE A 412 0.08 19.18 4.08
N TYR A 413 0.81 20.15 3.55
CA TYR A 413 1.88 19.96 2.57
C TYR A 413 3.04 19.14 3.15
N ASP A 414 3.51 19.49 4.36
CA ASP A 414 4.57 18.73 5.04
C ASP A 414 4.20 17.24 5.19
N VAL A 415 2.98 16.97 5.65
CA VAL A 415 2.50 15.59 5.80
C VAL A 415 2.32 14.90 4.43
N MET A 416 1.85 15.60 3.39
CA MET A 416 1.80 15.03 2.04
C MET A 416 3.17 14.53 1.57
N LEU A 417 4.23 15.33 1.77
CA LEU A 417 5.58 14.96 1.35
C LEU A 417 6.08 13.71 2.10
N ARG A 418 5.79 13.60 3.38
CA ARG A 418 6.15 12.42 4.18
C ARG A 418 5.43 11.14 3.70
N TYR A 419 4.20 11.28 3.21
CA TYR A 419 3.37 10.14 2.78
C TYR A 419 3.27 9.97 1.27
N GLY A 420 4.39 10.24 0.54
CA GLY A 420 4.60 9.78 -0.82
C GLY A 420 4.23 10.75 -1.94
N PHE A 421 3.90 12.01 -1.63
CA PHE A 421 3.88 13.08 -2.64
C PHE A 421 5.27 13.67 -2.81
N THR A 422 5.53 14.22 -4.00
CA THR A 422 6.73 15.02 -4.25
C THR A 422 6.38 16.50 -4.37
N ALA A 423 7.32 17.38 -4.06
CA ALA A 423 7.13 18.82 -4.23
C ALA A 423 6.76 19.21 -5.67
N GLY A 424 7.39 18.56 -6.66
CA GLY A 424 7.09 18.80 -8.07
C GLY A 424 5.68 18.36 -8.47
N GLU A 425 5.20 17.27 -7.91
CA GLU A 425 3.82 16.78 -8.09
C GLU A 425 2.80 17.77 -7.55
N VAL A 426 3.00 18.25 -6.31
CA VAL A 426 2.12 19.27 -5.71
C VAL A 426 2.17 20.58 -6.51
N GLN A 427 3.35 21.01 -6.97
CA GLN A 427 3.49 22.18 -7.83
C GLN A 427 2.74 21.99 -9.17
N SER A 428 2.75 20.79 -9.73
CA SER A 428 1.98 20.50 -10.95
C SER A 428 0.48 20.67 -10.76
N PHE A 429 -0.06 20.37 -9.57
CA PHE A 429 -1.47 20.59 -9.23
C PHE A 429 -1.81 22.09 -9.18
N PHE A 430 -0.94 22.92 -8.58
CA PHE A 430 -1.10 24.37 -8.62
C PHE A 430 -1.10 24.93 -10.04
N ASN A 431 -0.28 24.38 -10.93
CA ASN A 431 -0.19 24.83 -12.33
C ASN A 431 -1.47 24.53 -13.13
N LEU A 432 -2.33 23.63 -12.65
CA LEU A 432 -3.65 23.40 -13.23
C LEU A 432 -4.63 24.56 -12.95
N ASP A 433 -4.33 25.36 -11.94
CA ASP A 433 -5.06 26.59 -11.58
C ASP A 433 -6.58 26.36 -11.40
N GLY A 434 -6.97 25.19 -10.88
CA GLY A 434 -8.38 24.80 -10.69
C GLY A 434 -9.16 24.44 -11.96
N LYS A 435 -8.53 24.50 -13.13
CA LYS A 435 -9.22 24.27 -14.43
C LYS A 435 -9.60 22.81 -14.65
N LYS A 436 -8.93 21.90 -13.99
CA LYS A 436 -9.20 20.45 -14.00
C LYS A 436 -8.68 19.77 -12.73
N SER A 437 -9.14 18.54 -12.49
CA SER A 437 -8.66 17.70 -11.37
C SER A 437 -7.18 17.32 -11.56
N PRO A 438 -6.39 17.29 -10.45
CA PRO A 438 -6.80 17.67 -9.11
C PRO A 438 -6.89 19.19 -8.91
N VAL A 439 -8.00 19.66 -8.32
CA VAL A 439 -8.16 21.07 -7.97
C VAL A 439 -7.30 21.39 -6.75
N LEU A 440 -6.30 22.22 -6.92
CA LEU A 440 -5.50 22.83 -5.85
C LEU A 440 -5.27 24.30 -6.19
N VAL A 441 -5.82 25.20 -5.38
CA VAL A 441 -5.78 26.65 -5.63
C VAL A 441 -5.40 27.42 -4.38
N LYS A 442 -4.80 28.60 -4.59
CA LYS A 442 -4.35 29.54 -3.56
C LYS A 442 -4.80 30.96 -3.90
N GLY A 443 -5.17 31.74 -2.91
CA GLY A 443 -5.50 33.16 -3.05
C GLY A 443 -6.32 33.69 -1.89
N ASN A 444 -6.92 34.88 -2.04
CA ASN A 444 -7.99 35.33 -1.14
C ASN A 444 -9.24 34.49 -1.33
N LEU A 445 -10.21 34.59 -0.42
CA LEU A 445 -11.39 33.73 -0.41
C LEU A 445 -12.18 33.75 -1.74
N GLN A 446 -12.37 34.96 -2.31
CA GLN A 446 -13.07 35.12 -3.59
C GLN A 446 -12.32 34.47 -4.76
N THR A 447 -10.98 34.61 -4.77
CA THR A 447 -10.11 34.00 -5.80
C THR A 447 -10.16 32.49 -5.76
N VAL A 448 -10.03 31.89 -4.57
CA VAL A 448 -10.04 30.41 -4.45
C VAL A 448 -11.41 29.83 -4.75
N ALA A 449 -12.49 30.50 -4.34
CA ALA A 449 -13.85 30.09 -4.67
C ALA A 449 -14.09 30.11 -6.20
N LYS A 450 -13.69 31.18 -6.88
CA LYS A 450 -13.79 31.30 -8.34
C LYS A 450 -13.00 30.20 -9.05
N LYS A 451 -11.72 30.01 -8.67
CA LYS A 451 -10.83 29.02 -9.31
C LYS A 451 -11.28 27.59 -9.07
N ALA A 452 -11.80 27.27 -7.88
CA ALA A 452 -12.32 25.94 -7.56
C ALA A 452 -13.77 25.73 -8.03
N ASN A 453 -14.39 26.72 -8.68
CA ASN A 453 -15.80 26.71 -9.08
C ASN A 453 -16.75 26.42 -7.93
N ILE A 454 -16.52 27.08 -6.78
CA ILE A 454 -17.32 26.99 -5.55
C ILE A 454 -18.14 28.27 -5.41
N ASN A 455 -19.37 28.15 -4.93
CA ASN A 455 -20.23 29.31 -4.66
C ASN A 455 -19.64 30.18 -3.55
N TYR A 456 -19.19 31.40 -3.92
CA TYR A 456 -18.50 32.30 -3.02
C TYR A 456 -19.39 32.76 -1.84
N SER A 457 -20.64 33.12 -2.10
CA SER A 457 -21.54 33.65 -1.07
C SER A 457 -21.83 32.61 0.01
N ASN A 458 -22.08 31.37 -0.40
CA ASN A 458 -22.26 30.26 0.53
C ASN A 458 -20.99 29.95 1.30
N LEU A 459 -19.82 29.95 0.62
CA LEU A 459 -18.54 29.71 1.27
C LEU A 459 -18.22 30.77 2.33
N LEU A 460 -18.48 32.05 2.03
CA LEU A 460 -18.33 33.15 2.97
C LEU A 460 -19.23 32.93 4.21
N ASN A 461 -20.51 32.68 3.99
CA ASN A 461 -21.46 32.39 5.07
C ASN A 461 -21.06 31.17 5.90
N THR A 462 -20.55 30.11 5.24
CA THR A 462 -20.06 28.91 5.93
C THR A 462 -18.89 29.25 6.88
N LEU A 463 -17.92 30.05 6.44
CA LEU A 463 -16.78 30.44 7.29
C LEU A 463 -17.21 31.40 8.42
N GLU A 464 -18.14 32.31 8.16
CA GLU A 464 -18.71 33.19 9.18
C GLU A 464 -19.45 32.40 10.27
N ASN A 465 -20.28 31.45 9.88
CA ASN A 465 -20.98 30.58 10.82
C ASN A 465 -20.02 29.69 11.60
N TYR A 466 -19.02 29.10 10.93
CA TYR A 466 -17.98 28.34 11.60
C TYR A 466 -17.22 29.19 12.64
N SER A 467 -16.91 30.46 12.31
CA SER A 467 -16.30 31.39 13.26
C SER A 467 -17.16 31.66 14.49
N LYS A 468 -18.50 31.75 14.33
CA LYS A 468 -19.45 31.86 15.45
C LYS A 468 -19.40 30.61 16.33
N TYR A 469 -19.36 29.41 15.73
CA TYR A 469 -19.27 28.13 16.46
C TYR A 469 -17.97 28.03 17.25
N VAL A 470 -16.83 28.44 16.67
CA VAL A 470 -15.53 28.48 17.36
C VAL A 470 -15.58 29.37 18.59
N LYS A 471 -16.12 30.62 18.45
CA LYS A 471 -16.27 31.57 19.56
C LYS A 471 -17.20 31.05 20.65
N ALA A 472 -18.28 30.38 20.26
CA ALA A 472 -19.26 29.78 21.18
C ALA A 472 -18.76 28.46 21.80
N LYS A 473 -17.61 27.93 21.36
CA LYS A 473 -17.12 26.59 21.72
C LYS A 473 -18.18 25.49 21.55
N ARG A 474 -19.04 25.65 20.55
CA ARG A 474 -20.14 24.72 20.26
C ARG A 474 -20.48 24.74 18.78
N ASP A 475 -20.28 23.61 18.12
CA ASP A 475 -20.71 23.39 16.74
C ASP A 475 -22.16 22.88 16.76
N SER A 476 -23.11 23.75 16.48
CA SER A 476 -24.54 23.39 16.43
C SER A 476 -24.96 22.77 15.11
N GLU A 477 -24.09 22.77 14.10
CA GLU A 477 -24.41 22.22 12.77
C GLU A 477 -24.04 20.73 12.66
N PHE A 478 -22.84 20.34 13.09
CA PHE A 478 -22.33 18.97 12.98
C PHE A 478 -21.83 18.36 14.29
N GLY A 479 -21.77 19.14 15.38
CA GLY A 479 -21.33 18.63 16.68
C GLY A 479 -19.84 18.34 16.76
N ARG A 480 -18.99 19.11 16.06
CA ARG A 480 -17.54 18.95 16.13
C ARG A 480 -17.02 19.21 17.53
N ASP A 481 -16.07 18.39 18.00
CA ASP A 481 -15.43 18.56 19.31
C ASP A 481 -14.72 19.93 19.37
N PRO A 482 -15.04 20.78 20.39
CA PRO A 482 -14.49 22.12 20.51
C PRO A 482 -12.97 22.20 20.54
N LYS A 483 -12.28 21.14 21.01
CA LYS A 483 -10.81 21.09 21.05
C LYS A 483 -10.16 21.14 19.66
N PHE A 484 -10.90 20.78 18.61
CA PHE A 484 -10.46 20.78 17.21
C PHE A 484 -11.02 21.98 16.42
N MET A 485 -11.69 22.93 17.10
CA MET A 485 -12.28 24.09 16.49
C MET A 485 -11.37 25.30 16.64
N HIS A 486 -10.83 25.80 15.53
CA HIS A 486 -9.93 26.95 15.52
C HIS A 486 -10.34 27.96 14.46
N LEU A 487 -10.14 29.25 14.73
CA LEU A 487 -10.38 30.32 13.78
C LEU A 487 -9.37 30.26 12.63
N TYR A 488 -9.85 30.56 11.43
CA TYR A 488 -8.98 30.84 10.29
C TYR A 488 -8.17 32.11 10.52
N GLN A 489 -6.93 32.12 10.04
CA GLN A 489 -6.00 33.22 10.23
C GLN A 489 -5.52 33.79 8.88
N GLY A 490 -5.39 35.13 8.82
CA GLY A 490 -4.94 35.83 7.61
C GLY A 490 -5.96 35.84 6.48
N ASN A 491 -5.49 36.27 5.29
CA ASN A 491 -6.33 36.45 4.11
C ASN A 491 -5.93 35.52 2.94
N THR A 492 -5.07 34.55 3.21
CA THR A 492 -4.63 33.56 2.22
C THR A 492 -5.26 32.22 2.51
N TYR A 493 -6.04 31.73 1.56
CA TYR A 493 -6.74 30.45 1.63
C TYR A 493 -6.21 29.48 0.58
N TYR A 494 -6.33 28.21 0.91
CA TYR A 494 -6.06 27.08 0.02
C TYR A 494 -7.29 26.20 -0.06
N ILE A 495 -7.63 25.74 -1.25
CA ILE A 495 -8.67 24.74 -1.46
C ILE A 495 -8.07 23.58 -2.22
N ILE A 496 -8.25 22.36 -1.70
CA ILE A 496 -7.83 21.12 -2.32
C ILE A 496 -9.00 20.15 -2.41
N GLU A 497 -9.19 19.55 -3.60
CA GLU A 497 -10.22 18.53 -3.77
C GLU A 497 -9.88 17.25 -3.03
N GLN A 498 -10.93 16.52 -2.61
CA GLN A 498 -10.85 15.21 -2.00
C GLN A 498 -11.88 14.29 -2.67
N LYS A 499 -11.43 13.12 -3.11
CA LYS A 499 -12.28 12.11 -3.71
C LYS A 499 -12.24 10.81 -2.94
N LEU A 500 -13.34 10.07 -2.97
CA LEU A 500 -13.35 8.69 -2.51
C LEU A 500 -12.35 7.88 -3.33
N ARG A 501 -11.74 6.90 -2.70
CA ARG A 501 -10.88 5.92 -3.34
C ARG A 501 -10.92 4.60 -2.58
N PHE A 502 -10.69 3.50 -3.27
CA PHE A 502 -10.51 2.22 -2.60
C PHE A 502 -9.06 1.73 -2.78
N CYS A 503 -8.57 0.94 -1.84
CA CYS A 503 -7.19 0.44 -1.89
C CYS A 503 -7.09 -1.04 -1.51
N THR A 504 -8.10 -1.59 -0.87
CA THR A 504 -8.04 -2.93 -0.28
C THR A 504 -9.37 -3.63 -0.53
N THR A 505 -9.30 -4.90 -0.88
CA THR A 505 -10.43 -5.81 -0.89
C THR A 505 -10.63 -6.39 0.50
N LEU A 506 -11.89 -6.53 0.95
CA LEU A 506 -12.22 -6.97 2.32
C LEU A 506 -12.88 -8.36 2.35
N GLY A 507 -13.24 -8.87 1.18
CA GLY A 507 -13.64 -10.25 0.97
C GLY A 507 -12.46 -11.18 0.70
N GLY A 508 -12.73 -12.36 0.18
CA GLY A 508 -11.71 -13.32 -0.21
C GLY A 508 -12.07 -14.76 0.09
N TYR A 509 -11.06 -15.59 0.17
CA TYR A 509 -11.23 -17.00 0.54
C TYR A 509 -11.54 -17.16 2.03
N GLU A 510 -12.18 -18.29 2.35
CA GLU A 510 -12.42 -18.70 3.73
C GLU A 510 -11.35 -19.65 4.24
N THR A 511 -11.04 -19.50 5.53
CA THR A 511 -10.08 -20.35 6.24
C THR A 511 -10.62 -20.78 7.59
N ASN A 512 -10.08 -21.88 8.11
CA ASN A 512 -10.24 -22.24 9.53
C ASN A 512 -9.28 -21.41 10.43
N LYS A 513 -9.32 -21.65 11.74
CA LYS A 513 -8.45 -20.97 12.73
C LYS A 513 -6.94 -21.27 12.58
N LYS A 514 -6.57 -22.29 11.79
CA LYS A 514 -5.19 -22.61 11.42
C LYS A 514 -4.77 -21.98 10.09
N MET A 515 -5.59 -21.10 9.52
CA MET A 515 -5.39 -20.48 8.20
C MET A 515 -5.38 -21.48 7.03
N GLN A 516 -5.90 -22.70 7.20
CA GLN A 516 -6.12 -23.64 6.10
C GLN A 516 -7.32 -23.19 5.27
N LEU A 517 -7.18 -23.22 3.97
CA LEU A 517 -8.25 -22.92 3.02
C LEU A 517 -9.34 -23.98 3.07
N LEU A 518 -10.57 -23.54 2.83
CA LEU A 518 -11.76 -24.41 2.81
C LEU A 518 -12.28 -24.57 1.39
N ASP A 519 -12.72 -25.78 1.06
CA ASP A 519 -13.45 -26.05 -0.17
C ASP A 519 -14.92 -25.62 -0.07
N THR A 520 -15.67 -25.68 -1.18
CA THR A 520 -17.09 -25.30 -1.21
C THR A 520 -18.01 -26.18 -0.35
N LYS A 521 -17.50 -27.28 0.20
CA LYS A 521 -18.17 -28.13 1.19
C LYS A 521 -17.71 -27.83 2.62
N PHE A 522 -16.91 -26.76 2.79
CA PHE A 522 -16.29 -26.36 4.06
C PHE A 522 -15.32 -27.39 4.68
N ASN A 523 -14.80 -28.33 3.88
CA ASN A 523 -13.71 -29.19 4.30
C ASN A 523 -12.38 -28.45 4.13
N THR A 524 -11.41 -28.75 4.99
CA THR A 524 -10.05 -28.23 4.84
C THR A 524 -9.35 -28.81 3.63
N VAL A 525 -8.74 -27.96 2.82
CA VAL A 525 -7.83 -28.42 1.77
C VAL A 525 -6.49 -28.73 2.41
N ASN A 526 -6.06 -29.99 2.32
CA ASN A 526 -4.81 -30.44 2.93
C ASN A 526 -3.64 -29.60 2.46
N ASN A 527 -2.72 -29.30 3.39
CA ASN A 527 -1.46 -28.59 3.18
C ASN A 527 -1.54 -27.24 2.42
N PHE A 528 -2.74 -26.64 2.32
CA PHE A 528 -2.98 -25.36 1.66
C PHE A 528 -3.49 -24.31 2.63
N TYR A 529 -2.68 -23.28 2.82
CA TYR A 529 -2.90 -22.20 3.80
C TYR A 529 -3.01 -20.85 3.07
N ALA A 530 -3.58 -19.85 3.72
CA ALA A 530 -3.61 -18.49 3.20
C ALA A 530 -3.30 -17.45 4.29
N ALA A 531 -2.85 -16.25 3.87
CA ALA A 531 -2.58 -15.14 4.78
C ALA A 531 -2.78 -13.78 4.11
N GLY A 532 -3.17 -12.80 4.92
CA GLY A 532 -3.31 -11.40 4.51
C GLY A 532 -4.62 -11.08 3.80
N GLU A 533 -4.58 -10.12 2.89
CA GLU A 533 -5.73 -9.53 2.23
C GLU A 533 -6.58 -10.53 1.42
N ILE A 534 -6.00 -11.64 1.01
CA ILE A 534 -6.71 -12.70 0.28
C ILE A 534 -7.79 -13.40 1.11
N ILE A 535 -7.76 -13.24 2.43
CA ILE A 535 -8.75 -13.80 3.37
C ILE A 535 -9.68 -12.69 3.82
N GLY A 536 -10.96 -12.85 3.55
CA GLY A 536 -11.98 -11.90 3.98
C GLY A 536 -12.48 -12.12 5.41
N GLY A 537 -13.00 -11.05 6.01
CA GLY A 537 -13.89 -11.12 7.16
C GLY A 537 -13.30 -10.71 8.52
N ALA A 538 -11.99 -10.73 8.73
CA ALA A 538 -11.40 -10.37 10.03
C ALA A 538 -11.74 -8.94 10.49
N ASN A 539 -11.84 -8.01 9.55
CA ASN A 539 -12.16 -6.60 9.78
C ASN A 539 -13.60 -6.22 9.37
N GLY A 540 -14.39 -7.18 8.86
CA GLY A 540 -15.74 -6.93 8.36
C GLY A 540 -15.79 -6.08 7.10
N HIS A 541 -16.94 -5.43 6.89
CA HIS A 541 -17.21 -4.56 5.73
C HIS A 541 -16.39 -3.26 5.75
N ASP A 542 -15.90 -2.85 6.92
CA ASP A 542 -15.06 -1.66 7.05
C ASP A 542 -13.92 -1.92 8.03
N SER A 543 -12.74 -1.38 7.73
CA SER A 543 -11.53 -1.62 8.50
C SER A 543 -11.05 -0.33 9.15
N MET A 544 -10.72 -0.36 10.44
CA MET A 544 -10.03 0.74 11.11
C MET A 544 -8.64 0.98 10.49
N PRO A 545 -8.06 2.18 10.64
CA PRO A 545 -6.67 2.42 10.28
C PRO A 545 -5.70 1.41 10.88
N SER A 546 -4.67 1.04 10.13
CA SER A 546 -3.62 0.06 10.48
C SER A 546 -4.06 -1.41 10.58
N MET A 547 -5.37 -1.70 10.55
CA MET A 547 -5.87 -3.06 10.77
C MET A 547 -5.55 -4.03 9.64
N MET A 548 -5.46 -3.58 8.39
CA MET A 548 -5.08 -4.45 7.28
C MET A 548 -3.63 -4.92 7.38
N ASN A 549 -2.72 -4.04 7.82
CA ASN A 549 -1.35 -4.44 8.16
C ASN A 549 -1.36 -5.44 9.32
N SER A 550 -2.10 -5.14 10.38
CA SER A 550 -2.19 -6.01 11.56
C SER A 550 -2.75 -7.39 11.23
N TRP A 551 -3.77 -7.46 10.36
CA TRP A 551 -4.27 -8.73 9.85
C TRP A 551 -3.21 -9.50 9.05
N ALA A 552 -2.45 -8.79 8.20
CA ALA A 552 -1.38 -9.41 7.43
C ALA A 552 -0.28 -10.02 8.34
N TYR A 553 0.08 -9.31 9.42
CA TYR A 553 1.02 -9.82 10.44
C TYR A 553 0.46 -11.04 11.16
N ALA A 554 -0.74 -10.93 11.74
CA ALA A 554 -1.33 -11.98 12.56
C ALA A 554 -1.63 -13.25 11.76
N SER A 555 -2.29 -13.11 10.60
CA SER A 555 -2.61 -14.25 9.73
C SER A 555 -1.35 -14.89 9.14
N GLY A 556 -0.35 -14.10 8.75
CA GLY A 556 0.95 -14.60 8.28
C GLY A 556 1.68 -15.39 9.37
N PHE A 557 1.70 -14.90 10.60
CA PHE A 557 2.29 -15.60 11.74
C PHE A 557 1.62 -16.96 12.00
N VAL A 558 0.28 -17.00 11.99
CA VAL A 558 -0.49 -18.23 12.19
C VAL A 558 -0.32 -19.20 11.02
N ALA A 559 -0.43 -18.72 9.77
CA ALA A 559 -0.25 -19.55 8.59
C ALA A 559 1.14 -20.17 8.53
N GLY A 560 2.19 -19.37 8.82
CA GLY A 560 3.57 -19.86 8.86
C GLY A 560 3.80 -20.93 9.94
N THR A 561 3.19 -20.76 11.12
CA THR A 561 3.23 -21.76 12.19
C THR A 561 2.53 -23.06 11.75
N SER A 562 1.29 -22.95 11.27
CA SER A 562 0.48 -24.12 10.89
C SER A 562 1.08 -24.89 9.71
N ALA A 563 1.61 -24.18 8.70
CA ALA A 563 2.27 -24.82 7.56
C ALA A 563 3.58 -25.53 7.96
N ALA A 564 4.34 -24.94 8.89
CA ALA A 564 5.55 -25.58 9.41
C ALA A 564 5.25 -26.83 10.24
N ASP A 565 4.22 -26.78 11.10
CA ASP A 565 3.80 -27.94 11.89
C ASP A 565 3.34 -29.10 11.00
N ASN A 566 2.59 -28.81 9.93
CA ASN A 566 2.15 -29.82 8.95
C ASN A 566 3.32 -30.53 8.25
N CYS A 567 4.47 -29.90 8.10
CA CYS A 567 5.65 -30.54 7.49
C CYS A 567 6.33 -31.58 8.38
N ASN A 568 5.92 -31.75 9.64
CA ASN A 568 6.46 -32.75 10.55
C ASN A 568 5.78 -34.11 10.40
N TYR A 569 4.69 -34.15 9.66
CA TYR A 569 3.91 -35.37 9.34
C TYR A 569 4.01 -35.68 7.84
#